data_095b35e11ac1ee0c5f0ed483e0951276
#
_entry.id   095b35e11ac1ee0c5f0ed483e0951276
#
_cell.length_a   1.000
_cell.length_b   1.000
_cell.length_c   1.000
_cell.angle_alpha   90.00
_cell.angle_beta   90.00
_cell.angle_gamma   90.00
#
_symmetry.space_group_name_H-M   'P 1'
#
loop_
_entity.id
_entity.type
_entity.pdbx_description
1 polymer ?
#
loop_
_entity_poly.entity_id
_entity_poly.type
_entity_poly.pdbx_seq_one_letter_code
_entity_poly.pdbx_strand_id
1 'polypeptide(L)'
;YKTVLLILNKEQRGYITPDEFNKTGTQVQLEIFEKYFEDLNQNLRIRQDETEYADRVKNVDDKISIFKTQGNCTWDGANKLFTPPTNVHRIGTVIYKDSTEVERVQRNDLLYLKLSPLTTPSISFPVYSYEDKLTTTPDPKIYIEPSSIQSDISVTYIRKPSNVRFGYSVGSLGQYVYDSNPYIPTGLLLVNNNLFNFLTTNFVATSSQPTNTSWSGLTTTSNGVTYQGSGTGLKFTMTMSNTGIITGLNVNEPGTGFAADDTLTFDSTVFQAGGGGGGGTNAVVTLTAASLYSGTTYGSTQFEIDNTDQTEAILNILKYSGIVIRDPQIINSAQQMAMAEDQNEKS
;
A
#
# COMPACT_ATOMS: atom_id res chain seq x y z
N TYR A 1 19.70 11.72 -3.09
CA TYR A 1 20.69 10.96 -3.85
C TYR A 1 21.84 11.82 -4.34
N LYS A 2 21.56 12.91 -5.09
CA LYS A 2 22.62 13.81 -5.61
C LYS A 2 23.49 14.42 -4.52
N THR A 3 22.91 14.82 -3.39
CA THR A 3 23.64 15.37 -2.23
C THR A 3 24.57 14.33 -1.62
N VAL A 4 24.11 13.11 -1.44
CA VAL A 4 24.91 11.99 -0.92
C VAL A 4 26.07 11.70 -1.88
N LEU A 5 25.81 11.62 -3.18
CA LEU A 5 26.86 11.44 -4.19
C LEU A 5 27.87 12.59 -4.22
N LEU A 6 27.40 13.83 -4.07
CA LEU A 6 28.28 15.00 -4.04
C LEU A 6 29.28 14.91 -2.89
N ILE A 7 28.82 14.51 -1.70
CA ILE A 7 29.67 14.37 -0.52
C ILE A 7 30.67 13.21 -0.73
N LEU A 8 30.20 12.05 -1.18
CA LEU A 8 31.07 10.90 -1.45
C LEU A 8 32.14 11.19 -2.52
N ASN A 9 31.74 11.88 -3.60
CA ASN A 9 32.65 12.22 -4.69
C ASN A 9 33.69 13.29 -4.32
N LYS A 10 33.34 14.27 -3.47
CA LYS A 10 34.30 15.28 -3.00
C LYS A 10 35.51 14.66 -2.31
N GLU A 11 35.28 13.59 -1.59
CA GLU A 11 36.33 12.90 -0.84
C GLU A 11 37.06 11.84 -1.69
N GLN A 12 36.71 11.68 -2.98
CA GLN A 12 37.22 10.63 -3.88
C GLN A 12 37.13 9.20 -3.30
N ARG A 13 36.13 8.94 -2.46
CA ARG A 13 36.11 7.80 -1.55
C ARG A 13 35.03 6.78 -1.84
N GLY A 14 34.27 6.93 -2.90
CA GLY A 14 33.32 5.91 -3.27
C GLY A 14 32.15 6.42 -4.09
N TYR A 15 31.39 5.47 -4.53
CA TYR A 15 30.20 5.64 -5.34
C TYR A 15 29.11 4.74 -4.78
N ILE A 16 27.93 5.30 -4.58
CA ILE A 16 26.75 4.53 -4.19
C ILE A 16 25.84 4.34 -5.41
N THR A 17 25.51 3.11 -5.72
CA THR A 17 24.55 2.81 -6.78
C THR A 17 23.12 3.19 -6.35
N PRO A 18 22.20 3.44 -7.28
CA PRO A 18 20.81 3.69 -6.94
C PRO A 18 20.14 2.55 -6.16
N ASP A 19 20.51 1.30 -6.42
CA ASP A 19 19.98 0.13 -5.68
C ASP A 19 20.46 0.10 -4.22
N GLU A 20 21.74 0.36 -3.98
CA GLU A 20 22.29 0.50 -2.63
C GLU A 20 21.66 1.68 -1.90
N PHE A 21 21.49 2.82 -2.59
CA PHE A 21 20.79 3.97 -2.03
C PHE A 21 19.34 3.64 -1.64
N ASN A 22 18.60 2.89 -2.46
CA ASN A 22 17.23 2.49 -2.15
C ASN A 22 17.17 1.61 -0.90
N LYS A 23 18.09 0.68 -0.75
CA LYS A 23 18.17 -0.20 0.42
C LYS A 23 18.54 0.56 1.69
N THR A 24 19.60 1.37 1.61
CA THR A 24 20.05 2.19 2.75
C THR A 24 19.05 3.28 3.10
N GLY A 25 18.45 3.94 2.10
CA GLY A 25 17.41 4.95 2.31
C GLY A 25 16.16 4.38 3.00
N THR A 26 15.72 3.19 2.60
CA THR A 26 14.60 2.52 3.27
C THR A 26 14.93 2.17 4.72
N GLN A 27 16.14 1.67 4.99
CA GLN A 27 16.58 1.37 6.35
C GLN A 27 16.63 2.62 7.23
N VAL A 28 17.22 3.69 6.73
CA VAL A 28 17.31 4.98 7.45
C VAL A 28 15.92 5.56 7.72
N GLN A 29 15.01 5.48 6.75
CA GLN A 29 13.62 5.92 6.95
C GLN A 29 12.92 5.13 8.06
N LEU A 30 13.14 3.82 8.14
CA LEU A 30 12.58 3.00 9.23
C LEU A 30 13.20 3.37 10.59
N GLU A 31 14.49 3.67 10.66
CA GLU A 31 15.14 4.11 11.89
C GLU A 31 14.58 5.45 12.38
N ILE A 32 14.43 6.44 11.49
CA ILE A 32 13.82 7.73 11.83
C ILE A 32 12.36 7.54 12.25
N PHE A 33 11.61 6.68 11.57
CA PHE A 33 10.25 6.37 11.92
C PHE A 33 10.12 5.76 13.34
N GLU A 34 10.98 4.81 13.71
CA GLU A 34 10.99 4.24 15.05
C GLU A 34 11.44 5.27 16.12
N LYS A 35 12.39 6.15 15.77
CA LYS A 35 12.84 7.24 16.64
C LYS A 35 11.70 8.17 17.05
N TYR A 36 10.75 8.48 16.16
CA TYR A 36 9.58 9.31 16.51
C TYR A 36 8.77 8.74 17.68
N PHE A 37 8.65 7.42 17.79
CA PHE A 37 7.95 6.80 18.92
C PHE A 37 8.79 6.79 20.21
N GLU A 38 10.10 6.67 20.08
CA GLU A 38 11.01 6.77 21.23
C GLU A 38 10.99 8.19 21.80
N ASP A 39 11.08 9.20 20.94
CA ASP A 39 11.02 10.61 21.30
C ASP A 39 9.67 10.97 21.91
N LEU A 40 8.55 10.46 21.37
CA LEU A 40 7.24 10.64 21.97
C LEU A 40 7.20 10.08 23.41
N ASN A 41 7.70 8.86 23.62
CA ASN A 41 7.74 8.23 24.94
C ASN A 41 8.65 8.97 25.92
N GLN A 42 9.77 9.53 25.45
CA GLN A 42 10.67 10.34 26.27
C GLN A 42 10.02 11.68 26.65
N ASN A 43 9.45 12.38 25.67
CA ASN A 43 8.82 13.67 25.88
C ASN A 43 7.60 13.60 26.80
N LEU A 44 6.84 12.50 26.78
CA LEU A 44 5.73 12.27 27.72
C LEU A 44 6.17 12.14 29.19
N ARG A 45 7.44 11.84 29.45
CA ARG A 45 8.01 11.71 30.80
C ARG A 45 8.59 13.01 31.35
N ILE A 46 8.89 13.96 30.45
CA ILE A 46 9.47 15.27 30.81
C ILE A 46 8.33 16.22 31.17
N ARG A 47 8.53 17.02 32.23
CA ARG A 47 7.59 18.08 32.61
C ARG A 47 7.56 19.14 31.51
N GLN A 48 6.39 19.41 30.96
CA GLN A 48 6.23 20.37 29.88
C GLN A 48 5.91 21.76 30.41
N ASP A 49 6.54 22.78 29.81
CA ASP A 49 6.12 24.16 29.96
C ASP A 49 4.98 24.47 28.97
N GLU A 50 3.95 25.18 29.47
CA GLU A 50 2.69 25.42 28.75
C GLU A 50 2.77 26.43 27.59
N THR A 51 3.85 26.45 26.80
CA THR A 51 3.91 27.30 25.62
C THR A 51 3.52 26.50 24.39
N GLU A 52 2.40 26.87 23.78
CA GLU A 52 1.75 26.17 22.66
C GLU A 52 2.67 25.89 21.46
N TYR A 53 3.67 26.74 21.23
CA TYR A 53 4.65 26.59 20.14
C TYR A 53 5.89 25.77 20.50
N ALA A 54 6.14 25.55 21.79
CA ALA A 54 7.30 24.79 22.28
C ALA A 54 6.89 23.41 22.84
N ASP A 55 5.67 22.99 22.61
CA ASP A 55 5.16 21.66 23.02
C ASP A 55 5.81 20.57 22.19
N ARG A 56 6.84 19.93 22.77
CA ARG A 56 7.62 18.87 22.12
C ARG A 56 6.74 17.66 21.77
N VAL A 57 5.75 17.34 22.62
CA VAL A 57 4.82 16.22 22.38
C VAL A 57 3.98 16.50 21.14
N LYS A 58 3.44 17.70 21.01
CA LYS A 58 2.65 18.10 19.85
C LYS A 58 3.47 18.05 18.57
N ASN A 59 4.71 18.55 18.60
CA ASN A 59 5.59 18.53 17.45
C ASN A 59 5.90 17.10 16.97
N VAL A 60 6.15 16.17 17.89
CA VAL A 60 6.38 14.76 17.55
C VAL A 60 5.10 14.09 17.10
N ASP A 61 3.95 14.44 17.69
CA ASP A 61 2.65 13.92 17.23
C ASP A 61 2.30 14.42 15.82
N ASP A 62 2.66 15.65 15.47
CA ASP A 62 2.51 16.19 14.12
C ASP A 62 3.39 15.41 13.12
N LYS A 63 4.65 15.07 13.46
CA LYS A 63 5.51 14.21 12.64
C LYS A 63 4.89 12.81 12.44
N ILE A 64 4.31 12.23 13.48
CA ILE A 64 3.64 10.91 13.41
C ILE A 64 2.33 11.00 12.62
N SER A 65 1.69 12.16 12.55
CA SER A 65 0.38 12.34 11.90
C SER A 65 0.35 11.92 10.44
N ILE A 66 1.49 12.04 9.72
CA ILE A 66 1.66 11.60 8.32
C ILE A 66 1.35 10.11 8.15
N PHE A 67 1.55 9.31 9.20
CA PHE A 67 1.36 7.86 9.19
C PHE A 67 0.02 7.42 9.77
N LYS A 68 -0.75 8.33 10.37
CA LYS A 68 -2.09 8.01 10.89
C LYS A 68 -3.08 7.86 9.75
N THR A 69 -3.74 6.72 9.69
CA THR A 69 -4.71 6.41 8.64
C THR A 69 -5.81 5.50 9.16
N GLN A 70 -6.87 5.33 8.37
CA GLN A 70 -7.96 4.41 8.65
C GLN A 70 -8.10 3.42 7.48
N GLY A 71 -8.44 2.19 7.79
CA GLY A 71 -8.66 1.16 6.78
C GLY A 71 -9.62 0.09 7.25
N ASN A 72 -10.23 -0.61 6.30
CA ASN A 72 -11.17 -1.67 6.59
C ASN A 72 -10.46 -3.01 6.81
N CYS A 73 -10.96 -3.80 7.75
CA CYS A 73 -10.51 -5.16 7.98
C CYS A 73 -11.25 -6.14 7.06
N THR A 74 -10.54 -7.16 6.61
CA THR A 74 -11.12 -8.24 5.80
C THR A 74 -11.51 -9.41 6.70
N TRP A 75 -12.75 -9.91 6.56
CA TRP A 75 -13.23 -11.07 7.29
C TRP A 75 -12.72 -12.37 6.68
N ASP A 76 -12.12 -13.22 7.51
CA ASP A 76 -11.77 -14.60 7.20
C ASP A 76 -12.79 -15.55 7.83
N GLY A 77 -13.72 -16.06 7.05
CA GLY A 77 -14.77 -16.94 7.51
C GLY A 77 -14.28 -18.30 7.96
N ALA A 78 -13.15 -18.80 7.45
CA ALA A 78 -12.59 -20.10 7.83
C ALA A 78 -11.99 -20.06 9.25
N ASN A 79 -11.28 -19.00 9.57
CA ASN A 79 -10.63 -18.82 10.87
C ASN A 79 -11.46 -18.00 11.85
N LYS A 80 -12.53 -17.34 11.39
CA LYS A 80 -13.35 -16.40 12.16
C LYS A 80 -12.55 -15.24 12.75
N LEU A 81 -11.68 -14.66 11.94
CA LEU A 81 -10.78 -13.59 12.30
C LEU A 81 -10.90 -12.44 11.30
N PHE A 82 -10.63 -11.24 11.74
CA PHE A 82 -10.45 -10.09 10.89
C PHE A 82 -8.97 -9.87 10.60
N THR A 83 -8.65 -9.63 9.35
CA THR A 83 -7.30 -9.27 8.89
C THR A 83 -7.27 -7.77 8.66
N PRO A 84 -6.46 -7.00 9.42
CA PRO A 84 -6.24 -5.59 9.15
C PRO A 84 -5.44 -5.37 7.85
N PRO A 85 -5.34 -4.12 7.36
CA PRO A 85 -4.49 -3.78 6.21
C PRO A 85 -3.04 -4.23 6.38
N THR A 86 -2.38 -4.60 5.29
CA THR A 86 -1.02 -5.19 5.32
C THR A 86 0.09 -4.24 5.76
N ASN A 87 -0.15 -2.92 5.69
CA ASN A 87 0.83 -1.91 6.08
C ASN A 87 0.69 -1.42 7.52
N VAL A 88 -0.08 -2.11 8.35
CA VAL A 88 -0.26 -1.76 9.76
C VAL A 88 1.06 -1.91 10.53
N HIS A 89 1.44 -0.86 11.26
CA HIS A 89 2.51 -0.88 12.26
C HIS A 89 1.93 -0.99 13.67
N ARG A 90 1.00 -0.10 14.03
CA ARG A 90 0.32 -0.11 15.33
C ARG A 90 -1.17 0.15 15.14
N ILE A 91 -2.01 -0.68 15.71
CA ILE A 91 -3.46 -0.49 15.73
C ILE A 91 -3.80 0.50 16.85
N GLY A 92 -4.57 1.53 16.51
CA GLY A 92 -5.17 2.45 17.46
C GLY A 92 -6.54 1.93 17.92
N THR A 93 -7.60 2.46 17.33
CA THR A 93 -8.98 2.12 17.68
C THR A 93 -9.58 1.20 16.62
N VAL A 94 -10.30 0.17 17.05
CA VAL A 94 -11.12 -0.69 16.20
C VAL A 94 -12.57 -0.18 16.27
N ILE A 95 -13.20 0.01 15.13
CA ILE A 95 -14.51 0.63 15.02
C ILE A 95 -15.45 -0.30 14.23
N TYR A 96 -16.67 -0.47 14.74
CA TYR A 96 -17.74 -1.20 14.09
C TYR A 96 -18.78 -0.23 13.54
N LYS A 97 -19.12 -0.36 12.25
CA LYS A 97 -20.09 0.48 11.52
C LYS A 97 -19.84 1.99 11.69
N ASP A 98 -18.56 2.40 11.67
CA ASP A 98 -18.11 3.80 11.79
C ASP A 98 -18.64 4.60 13.00
N SER A 99 -19.20 3.91 14.00
CA SER A 99 -19.83 4.57 15.16
C SER A 99 -19.55 3.92 16.49
N THR A 100 -19.32 2.61 16.53
CA THR A 100 -19.17 1.87 17.79
C THR A 100 -17.72 1.44 17.97
N GLU A 101 -17.10 1.90 19.04
CA GLU A 101 -15.77 1.45 19.43
C GLU A 101 -15.83 -0.01 19.88
N VAL A 102 -14.87 -0.80 19.42
CA VAL A 102 -14.67 -2.19 19.84
C VAL A 102 -13.58 -2.19 20.89
N GLU A 103 -13.91 -2.54 22.14
CA GLU A 103 -12.98 -2.48 23.25
C GLU A 103 -11.95 -3.61 23.19
N ARG A 104 -10.70 -3.27 23.47
CA ARG A 104 -9.61 -4.26 23.53
C ARG A 104 -9.62 -4.99 24.87
N VAL A 105 -9.71 -6.32 24.82
CA VAL A 105 -9.60 -7.17 26.01
C VAL A 105 -8.50 -8.23 25.84
N GLN A 106 -7.94 -8.69 26.95
CA GLN A 106 -7.05 -9.84 26.94
C GLN A 106 -7.86 -11.14 26.75
N ARG A 107 -7.23 -12.15 26.17
CA ARG A 107 -7.92 -13.43 25.91
C ARG A 107 -8.48 -14.09 27.18
N ASN A 108 -7.77 -13.99 28.29
CA ASN A 108 -8.25 -14.52 29.57
C ASN A 108 -9.48 -13.78 30.06
N ASP A 109 -9.48 -12.45 29.96
CA ASP A 109 -10.63 -11.62 30.37
C ASP A 109 -11.84 -11.90 29.50
N LEU A 110 -11.63 -12.14 28.19
CA LEU A 110 -12.70 -12.52 27.29
C LEU A 110 -13.41 -13.82 27.71
N LEU A 111 -12.67 -14.80 28.25
CA LEU A 111 -13.25 -16.03 28.76
C LEU A 111 -14.16 -15.75 29.98
N TYR A 112 -13.72 -14.89 30.87
CA TYR A 112 -14.52 -14.49 32.06
C TYR A 112 -15.75 -13.67 31.66
N LEU A 113 -15.62 -12.74 30.73
CA LEU A 113 -16.74 -11.95 30.20
C LEU A 113 -17.84 -12.84 29.60
N LYS A 114 -17.49 -13.93 28.95
CA LYS A 114 -18.44 -14.87 28.35
C LYS A 114 -19.17 -15.75 29.37
N LEU A 115 -18.63 -15.92 30.58
CA LEU A 115 -19.24 -16.76 31.62
C LEU A 115 -20.43 -16.09 32.30
N SER A 116 -20.49 -14.77 32.28
CA SER A 116 -21.57 -14.01 32.93
C SER A 116 -22.56 -13.44 31.94
N PRO A 117 -23.85 -13.72 32.04
CA PRO A 117 -24.87 -13.15 31.14
C PRO A 117 -24.92 -11.61 31.14
N LEU A 118 -24.50 -11.00 32.24
CA LEU A 118 -24.50 -9.54 32.40
C LEU A 118 -23.33 -8.85 31.69
N THR A 119 -22.19 -9.53 31.58
CA THR A 119 -20.96 -8.99 30.98
C THR A 119 -20.64 -9.55 29.58
N THR A 120 -21.48 -10.44 29.06
CA THR A 120 -21.32 -11.03 27.74
C THR A 120 -21.30 -9.94 26.68
N PRO A 121 -20.28 -9.92 25.78
CA PRO A 121 -20.20 -8.94 24.71
C PRO A 121 -21.44 -8.94 23.82
N SER A 122 -21.89 -7.76 23.46
CA SER A 122 -23.07 -7.56 22.60
C SER A 122 -22.71 -6.71 21.38
N ILE A 123 -23.63 -6.60 20.42
CA ILE A 123 -23.42 -5.76 19.22
C ILE A 123 -23.21 -4.27 19.59
N SER A 124 -23.84 -3.82 20.71
CA SER A 124 -23.68 -2.46 21.20
C SER A 124 -22.39 -2.24 22.01
N PHE A 125 -21.83 -3.31 22.54
CA PHE A 125 -20.58 -3.31 23.31
C PHE A 125 -19.69 -4.47 22.84
N PRO A 126 -19.17 -4.40 21.61
CA PRO A 126 -18.29 -5.43 21.08
C PRO A 126 -16.90 -5.31 21.68
N VAL A 127 -16.22 -6.46 21.78
CA VAL A 127 -14.85 -6.51 22.27
C VAL A 127 -13.96 -7.26 21.31
N TYR A 128 -12.67 -6.96 21.31
CA TYR A 128 -11.70 -7.67 20.47
C TYR A 128 -10.47 -8.12 21.27
N SER A 129 -9.85 -9.19 20.77
CA SER A 129 -8.53 -9.63 21.21
C SER A 129 -7.63 -9.89 20.00
N TYR A 130 -6.32 -9.73 20.20
CA TYR A 130 -5.37 -10.20 19.19
C TYR A 130 -5.28 -11.72 19.24
N GLU A 131 -5.38 -12.34 18.07
CA GLU A 131 -5.21 -13.78 17.92
C GLU A 131 -4.45 -14.05 16.63
N ASP A 132 -3.33 -14.78 16.73
CA ASP A 132 -2.65 -15.33 15.59
C ASP A 132 -2.88 -16.84 15.57
N LYS A 133 -3.67 -17.30 14.59
CA LYS A 133 -3.74 -18.73 14.28
C LYS A 133 -2.71 -18.99 13.20
N LEU A 134 -1.58 -19.53 13.58
CA LEU A 134 -0.43 -19.95 12.76
C LEU A 134 -0.74 -19.99 11.25
N THR A 135 -0.72 -18.83 10.63
CA THR A 135 -0.74 -18.70 9.17
C THR A 135 0.69 -18.46 8.71
N THR A 136 0.96 -18.76 7.46
CA THR A 136 2.29 -18.63 6.85
C THR A 136 2.85 -17.20 6.89
N THR A 137 2.02 -16.20 7.19
CA THR A 137 2.39 -14.80 7.33
C THR A 137 2.11 -14.32 8.75
N PRO A 138 3.10 -13.73 9.45
CA PRO A 138 2.94 -13.23 10.82
C PRO A 138 2.23 -11.88 10.82
N ASP A 139 0.98 -11.82 10.36
CA ASP A 139 0.17 -10.62 10.39
C ASP A 139 -0.72 -10.61 11.63
N PRO A 140 -0.87 -9.49 12.34
CA PRO A 140 -1.76 -9.40 13.47
C PRO A 140 -3.20 -9.67 13.02
N LYS A 141 -3.86 -10.64 13.63
CA LYS A 141 -5.27 -10.95 13.41
C LYS A 141 -6.09 -10.46 14.59
N ILE A 142 -7.34 -10.10 14.31
CA ILE A 142 -8.27 -9.56 15.31
C ILE A 142 -9.44 -10.54 15.43
N TYR A 143 -9.65 -11.05 16.65
CA TYR A 143 -10.83 -11.81 17.01
C TYR A 143 -11.85 -10.90 17.66
N ILE A 144 -13.09 -10.89 17.18
CA ILE A 144 -14.16 -10.01 17.68
C ILE A 144 -15.31 -10.84 18.25
N GLU A 145 -15.83 -10.38 19.37
CA GLU A 145 -17.07 -10.85 19.97
C GLU A 145 -18.09 -9.69 20.10
N PRO A 146 -19.37 -9.98 19.79
CA PRO A 146 -19.99 -11.27 19.47
C PRO A 146 -19.65 -11.75 18.06
N SER A 147 -19.57 -13.08 17.89
CA SER A 147 -19.22 -13.75 16.62
C SER A 147 -20.25 -13.53 15.49
N SER A 148 -21.35 -12.85 15.77
CA SER A 148 -22.32 -12.37 14.77
C SER A 148 -21.78 -11.20 13.93
N ILE A 149 -20.73 -10.50 14.41
CA ILE A 149 -20.06 -9.44 13.66
C ILE A 149 -19.09 -10.10 12.68
N GLN A 150 -19.39 -9.98 11.37
CA GLN A 150 -18.61 -10.58 10.28
C GLN A 150 -18.27 -9.57 9.17
N SER A 151 -18.66 -8.31 9.32
CA SER A 151 -18.42 -7.24 8.37
C SER A 151 -18.29 -5.89 9.08
N ASP A 152 -18.03 -4.84 8.32
CA ASP A 152 -18.10 -3.44 8.73
C ASP A 152 -17.14 -3.09 9.90
N ILE A 153 -15.99 -3.73 9.93
CA ILE A 153 -14.92 -3.40 10.87
C ILE A 153 -13.87 -2.55 10.17
N SER A 154 -13.64 -1.37 10.73
CA SER A 154 -12.56 -0.48 10.37
C SER A 154 -11.58 -0.30 11.53
N VAL A 155 -10.33 0.01 11.20
CA VAL A 155 -9.29 0.29 12.20
C VAL A 155 -8.63 1.62 11.89
N THR A 156 -8.44 2.43 12.92
CA THR A 156 -7.48 3.53 12.85
C THR A 156 -6.11 2.98 13.23
N TYR A 157 -5.11 3.31 12.48
CA TYR A 157 -3.78 2.74 12.71
C TYR A 157 -2.67 3.65 12.23
N ILE A 158 -1.48 3.37 12.73
CA ILE A 158 -0.24 3.94 12.20
C ILE A 158 0.28 2.97 11.16
N ARG A 159 0.43 3.46 9.93
CA ARG A 159 0.97 2.65 8.84
C ARG A 159 2.49 2.66 8.84
N LYS A 160 3.09 1.62 8.31
CA LYS A 160 4.53 1.61 7.99
C LYS A 160 4.80 2.56 6.83
N PRO A 161 5.95 3.26 6.83
CA PRO A 161 6.35 4.05 5.68
C PRO A 161 6.60 3.14 4.47
N SER A 162 6.37 3.69 3.28
CA SER A 162 6.64 3.00 2.02
C SER A 162 8.14 2.90 1.78
N ASN A 163 8.60 1.83 1.14
CA ASN A 163 10.01 1.69 0.80
C ASN A 163 10.47 2.83 -0.12
N VAL A 164 11.57 3.45 0.23
CA VAL A 164 12.18 4.51 -0.57
C VAL A 164 12.66 3.94 -1.89
N ARG A 165 12.36 4.63 -2.98
CA ARG A 165 12.82 4.24 -4.30
C ARG A 165 13.27 5.46 -5.11
N PHE A 166 14.53 5.46 -5.47
CA PHE A 166 15.06 6.31 -6.51
C PHE A 166 14.88 5.61 -7.85
N GLY A 167 13.88 6.02 -8.61
CA GLY A 167 13.65 5.55 -9.97
C GLY A 167 14.64 6.20 -10.93
N TYR A 168 15.16 5.43 -11.87
CA TYR A 168 16.13 5.93 -12.84
C TYR A 168 16.05 5.18 -14.16
N SER A 169 16.46 5.85 -15.22
CA SER A 169 16.82 5.25 -16.49
C SER A 169 18.32 5.39 -16.72
N VAL A 170 18.89 4.48 -17.49
CA VAL A 170 20.31 4.55 -17.87
C VAL A 170 20.41 5.27 -19.20
N GLY A 171 21.08 6.41 -19.22
CA GLY A 171 21.34 7.17 -20.43
C GLY A 171 22.40 6.51 -21.33
N SER A 172 22.57 7.03 -22.53
CA SER A 172 23.50 6.49 -23.56
C SER A 172 24.97 6.45 -23.12
N LEU A 173 25.35 7.27 -22.17
CA LEU A 173 26.69 7.31 -21.56
C LEU A 173 26.80 6.53 -20.25
N GLY A 174 25.81 5.71 -19.92
CA GLY A 174 25.77 4.95 -18.67
C GLY A 174 25.38 5.76 -17.42
N GLN A 175 25.03 7.05 -17.56
CA GLN A 175 24.60 7.88 -16.44
C GLN A 175 23.18 7.52 -15.99
N TYR A 176 22.92 7.64 -14.69
CA TYR A 176 21.58 7.48 -14.12
C TYR A 176 20.79 8.79 -14.25
N VAL A 177 19.69 8.73 -14.99
CA VAL A 177 18.76 9.84 -15.16
C VAL A 177 17.57 9.59 -14.22
N TYR A 178 17.31 10.53 -13.32
CA TYR A 178 16.24 10.45 -12.35
C TYR A 178 14.86 10.42 -13.03
N ASP A 179 14.00 9.51 -12.58
CA ASP A 179 12.60 9.44 -12.96
C ASP A 179 11.73 10.02 -11.84
N SER A 180 11.13 11.17 -12.09
CA SER A 180 10.27 11.88 -11.14
C SER A 180 8.84 11.35 -11.06
N ASN A 181 8.46 10.43 -11.95
CA ASN A 181 7.12 9.86 -11.93
C ASN A 181 6.92 9.02 -10.65
N PRO A 182 5.69 8.89 -10.15
CA PRO A 182 5.39 7.98 -9.06
C PRO A 182 5.75 6.53 -9.42
N TYR A 183 6.25 5.80 -8.43
CA TYR A 183 6.53 4.37 -8.61
C TYR A 183 5.24 3.59 -8.89
N ILE A 184 5.26 2.80 -9.95
CA ILE A 184 4.18 1.91 -10.34
C ILE A 184 4.71 0.48 -10.32
N PRO A 185 4.11 -0.44 -9.54
CA PRO A 185 4.52 -1.84 -9.52
C PRO A 185 4.43 -2.49 -10.90
N THR A 186 5.36 -3.42 -11.18
CA THR A 186 5.29 -4.25 -12.39
C THR A 186 4.02 -5.10 -12.40
N GLY A 187 3.49 -5.37 -13.58
CA GLY A 187 2.25 -6.15 -13.75
C GLY A 187 0.97 -5.37 -13.48
N LEU A 188 1.05 -4.04 -13.34
CA LEU A 188 -0.11 -3.17 -13.28
C LEU A 188 -0.66 -2.96 -14.70
N LEU A 189 -1.99 -3.04 -14.87
CA LEU A 189 -2.59 -2.70 -16.16
C LEU A 189 -2.52 -1.19 -16.40
N LEU A 190 -2.17 -0.78 -17.62
CA LEU A 190 -2.19 0.62 -18.00
C LEU A 190 -3.61 1.16 -17.96
N VAL A 191 -3.80 2.28 -17.25
CA VAL A 191 -5.08 2.98 -17.12
C VAL A 191 -5.53 3.59 -18.46
N ASN A 192 -4.62 3.75 -19.42
CA ASN A 192 -4.90 4.31 -20.73
C ASN A 192 -5.28 3.22 -21.74
N ASN A 193 -6.40 3.44 -22.36
CA ASN A 193 -7.01 2.94 -23.61
C ASN A 193 -6.27 1.86 -24.47
N ASN A 194 -5.10 1.37 -24.09
CA ASN A 194 -4.38 0.36 -24.86
C ASN A 194 -5.06 -1.02 -24.85
N LEU A 195 -5.96 -1.28 -23.89
CA LEU A 195 -6.88 -2.41 -23.96
C LEU A 195 -7.89 -2.26 -25.12
N PHE A 196 -8.15 -1.04 -25.55
CA PHE A 196 -9.10 -0.72 -26.61
C PHE A 196 -8.71 -1.23 -27.99
N ASN A 197 -7.43 -1.23 -28.31
CA ASN A 197 -6.96 -1.60 -29.64
C ASN A 197 -7.09 -3.10 -29.96
N PHE A 198 -7.43 -3.92 -28.95
CA PHE A 198 -7.53 -5.37 -29.10
C PHE A 198 -8.96 -5.85 -29.33
N LEU A 199 -9.99 -5.03 -29.09
CA LEU A 199 -11.38 -5.45 -29.04
C LEU A 199 -12.16 -5.25 -30.32
N THR A 200 -11.62 -4.60 -31.32
CA THR A 200 -12.37 -4.19 -32.52
C THR A 200 -12.82 -5.32 -33.44
N THR A 201 -12.47 -6.58 -33.17
CA THR A 201 -12.70 -7.66 -34.16
C THR A 201 -13.48 -8.86 -33.68
N ASN A 202 -13.75 -9.10 -32.38
CA ASN A 202 -14.13 -10.47 -31.98
C ASN A 202 -15.43 -10.64 -31.18
N PHE A 203 -16.16 -9.61 -30.83
CA PHE A 203 -17.43 -9.78 -30.13
C PHE A 203 -18.59 -9.39 -31.05
N VAL A 204 -19.28 -10.37 -31.59
CA VAL A 204 -20.53 -10.14 -32.33
C VAL A 204 -21.66 -10.74 -31.52
N ALA A 205 -22.40 -9.91 -30.80
CA ALA A 205 -23.70 -10.32 -30.30
C ALA A 205 -24.67 -10.39 -31.50
N THR A 206 -25.43 -11.45 -31.63
CA THR A 206 -26.38 -11.64 -32.71
C THR A 206 -27.69 -10.88 -32.55
N SER A 207 -27.87 -10.19 -31.42
CA SER A 207 -29.03 -9.32 -31.19
C SER A 207 -28.63 -7.88 -31.10
N SER A 208 -29.32 -7.03 -31.88
CA SER A 208 -29.19 -5.57 -31.80
C SER A 208 -29.64 -5.08 -30.41
N GLN A 209 -28.78 -4.36 -29.74
CA GLN A 209 -29.10 -3.68 -28.50
C GLN A 209 -29.86 -2.37 -28.81
N PRO A 210 -30.94 -2.05 -28.10
CA PRO A 210 -31.72 -0.84 -28.41
C PRO A 210 -30.97 0.45 -28.08
N THR A 211 -29.94 0.39 -27.23
CA THR A 211 -29.10 1.54 -26.82
C THR A 211 -27.69 1.06 -26.45
N ASN A 212 -26.72 1.95 -26.48
CA ASN A 212 -25.39 1.66 -25.93
C ASN A 212 -25.53 1.32 -24.45
N THR A 213 -24.94 0.19 -24.05
CA THR A 213 -25.01 -0.32 -22.67
C THR A 213 -23.63 -0.30 -22.04
N SER A 214 -23.59 0.04 -20.75
CA SER A 214 -22.35 0.12 -19.97
C SER A 214 -22.50 -0.71 -18.69
N TRP A 215 -21.50 -1.52 -18.40
CA TRP A 215 -21.37 -2.28 -17.14
C TRP A 215 -20.18 -1.73 -16.39
N SER A 216 -20.41 -1.18 -15.20
CA SER A 216 -19.40 -0.61 -14.33
C SER A 216 -19.04 -1.53 -13.18
N GLY A 217 -17.80 -1.40 -12.66
CA GLY A 217 -17.35 -2.16 -11.51
C GLY A 217 -17.12 -3.65 -11.76
N LEU A 218 -16.90 -4.05 -13.02
CA LEU A 218 -16.55 -5.42 -13.36
C LEU A 218 -15.15 -5.75 -12.82
N THR A 219 -15.00 -6.97 -12.33
CA THR A 219 -13.73 -7.52 -11.82
C THR A 219 -13.38 -8.80 -12.57
N THR A 220 -12.20 -9.35 -12.36
CA THR A 220 -11.77 -10.65 -12.89
C THR A 220 -12.64 -11.83 -12.44
N THR A 221 -13.47 -11.62 -11.41
CA THR A 221 -14.39 -12.64 -10.84
C THR A 221 -15.85 -12.29 -11.01
N SER A 222 -16.19 -11.22 -11.76
CA SER A 222 -17.57 -10.86 -12.04
C SER A 222 -18.27 -11.93 -12.90
N ASN A 223 -19.58 -12.10 -12.69
CA ASN A 223 -20.37 -13.01 -13.51
C ASN A 223 -20.23 -12.66 -15.00
N GLY A 224 -19.93 -13.64 -15.84
CA GLY A 224 -19.69 -13.47 -17.26
C GLY A 224 -18.27 -13.01 -17.62
N VAL A 225 -17.39 -12.77 -16.64
CA VAL A 225 -15.97 -12.51 -16.86
C VAL A 225 -15.18 -13.73 -16.40
N THR A 226 -14.40 -14.31 -17.31
CA THR A 226 -13.45 -15.39 -16.98
C THR A 226 -12.04 -14.87 -17.22
N TYR A 227 -11.21 -14.90 -16.20
CA TYR A 227 -9.82 -14.50 -16.28
C TYR A 227 -8.90 -15.71 -16.14
N GLN A 228 -7.90 -15.79 -17.01
CA GLN A 228 -6.83 -16.79 -16.94
C GLN A 228 -5.50 -16.07 -16.74
N GLY A 229 -4.98 -16.16 -15.54
CA GLY A 229 -3.75 -15.54 -15.09
C GLY A 229 -3.66 -15.46 -13.57
N SER A 230 -2.65 -14.79 -13.06
CA SER A 230 -2.39 -14.62 -11.61
C SER A 230 -2.70 -13.22 -11.07
N GLY A 231 -3.10 -12.28 -11.95
CA GLY A 231 -3.40 -10.90 -11.57
C GLY A 231 -4.66 -10.78 -10.71
N THR A 232 -4.68 -9.78 -9.84
CA THR A 232 -5.78 -9.48 -8.91
C THR A 232 -6.05 -7.99 -8.81
N GLY A 233 -7.23 -7.63 -8.28
CA GLY A 233 -7.58 -6.24 -7.96
C GLY A 233 -7.99 -5.37 -9.15
N LEU A 234 -8.16 -5.93 -10.35
CA LEU A 234 -8.65 -5.21 -11.52
C LEU A 234 -10.12 -4.84 -11.34
N LYS A 235 -10.44 -3.55 -11.53
CA LYS A 235 -11.81 -3.08 -11.75
C LYS A 235 -11.90 -2.27 -13.03
N PHE A 236 -12.91 -2.54 -13.83
CA PHE A 236 -13.09 -1.88 -15.11
C PHE A 236 -14.56 -1.65 -15.46
N THR A 237 -14.79 -0.79 -16.42
CA THR A 237 -16.10 -0.51 -17.03
C THR A 237 -16.06 -0.94 -18.48
N MET A 238 -16.99 -1.79 -18.89
CA MET A 238 -17.16 -2.22 -20.29
C MET A 238 -18.31 -1.45 -20.91
N THR A 239 -18.13 -0.97 -22.13
CA THR A 239 -19.20 -0.37 -22.96
C THR A 239 -19.41 -1.16 -24.23
N MET A 240 -20.67 -1.32 -24.61
CA MET A 240 -21.07 -2.06 -25.81
C MET A 240 -21.96 -1.19 -26.67
N SER A 241 -21.80 -1.27 -27.97
CA SER A 241 -22.64 -0.59 -28.96
C SER A 241 -24.02 -1.26 -29.08
N ASN A 242 -24.96 -0.57 -29.71
CA ASN A 242 -26.28 -1.13 -30.09
C ASN A 242 -26.20 -2.31 -31.08
N THR A 243 -25.05 -2.56 -31.69
CA THR A 243 -24.78 -3.68 -32.58
C THR A 243 -24.13 -4.85 -31.87
N GLY A 244 -23.97 -4.79 -30.53
CA GLY A 244 -23.35 -5.84 -29.72
C GLY A 244 -21.84 -5.93 -29.81
N ILE A 245 -21.18 -4.85 -30.24
CA ILE A 245 -19.72 -4.78 -30.29
C ILE A 245 -19.22 -4.06 -29.04
N ILE A 246 -18.22 -4.60 -28.36
CA ILE A 246 -17.55 -3.89 -27.26
C ILE A 246 -16.83 -2.67 -27.86
N THR A 247 -17.25 -1.49 -27.43
CA THR A 247 -16.71 -0.20 -27.88
C THR A 247 -15.73 0.41 -26.89
N GLY A 248 -15.71 -0.10 -25.65
CA GLY A 248 -14.83 0.43 -24.64
C GLY A 248 -14.59 -0.51 -23.48
N LEU A 249 -13.37 -0.48 -23.01
CA LEU A 249 -12.91 -1.08 -21.75
C LEU A 249 -12.10 -0.02 -20.99
N ASN A 250 -12.71 0.56 -19.98
CA ASN A 250 -12.08 1.56 -19.13
C ASN A 250 -11.61 0.92 -17.83
N VAL A 251 -10.31 0.95 -17.57
CA VAL A 251 -9.75 0.49 -16.29
C VAL A 251 -9.96 1.55 -15.23
N ASN A 252 -10.72 1.21 -14.19
CA ASN A 252 -10.98 2.07 -13.03
C ASN A 252 -9.92 1.87 -11.93
N GLU A 253 -9.61 0.60 -11.64
CA GLU A 253 -8.55 0.18 -10.73
C GLU A 253 -7.67 -0.84 -11.46
N PRO A 254 -6.37 -0.55 -11.66
CA PRO A 254 -5.53 -1.36 -12.55
C PRO A 254 -5.12 -2.72 -11.99
N GLY A 255 -5.24 -2.95 -10.69
CA GLY A 255 -4.81 -4.20 -10.07
C GLY A 255 -3.29 -4.45 -10.14
N THR A 256 -2.86 -5.66 -9.83
CA THR A 256 -1.44 -6.06 -9.83
C THR A 256 -1.27 -7.52 -10.25
N GLY A 257 -0.06 -7.88 -10.69
CA GLY A 257 0.32 -9.26 -10.96
C GLY A 257 -0.16 -9.81 -12.31
N PHE A 258 -0.59 -8.94 -13.24
CA PHE A 258 -0.93 -9.33 -14.61
C PHE A 258 0.33 -9.57 -15.44
N ALA A 259 0.27 -10.54 -16.34
CA ALA A 259 1.34 -10.89 -17.25
C ALA A 259 0.89 -10.77 -18.73
N ALA A 260 1.86 -10.68 -19.64
CA ALA A 260 1.55 -10.84 -21.05
C ALA A 260 0.99 -12.26 -21.28
N ASP A 261 0.10 -12.37 -22.24
CA ASP A 261 -0.66 -13.59 -22.59
C ASP A 261 -1.77 -14.00 -21.60
N ASP A 262 -1.95 -13.28 -20.48
CA ASP A 262 -3.16 -13.41 -19.67
C ASP A 262 -4.40 -13.07 -20.51
N THR A 263 -5.50 -13.76 -20.26
CA THR A 263 -6.73 -13.57 -21.04
C THR A 263 -7.92 -13.19 -20.17
N LEU A 264 -8.71 -12.23 -20.66
CA LEU A 264 -10.03 -11.89 -20.15
C LEU A 264 -11.07 -12.33 -21.19
N THR A 265 -11.95 -13.25 -20.81
CA THR A 265 -13.04 -13.74 -21.64
C THR A 265 -14.36 -13.20 -21.14
N PHE A 266 -15.13 -12.61 -22.03
CA PHE A 266 -16.48 -12.09 -21.77
C PHE A 266 -17.52 -13.02 -22.35
N ASP A 267 -18.43 -13.50 -21.49
CA ASP A 267 -19.47 -14.44 -21.90
C ASP A 267 -20.59 -13.69 -22.63
N SER A 268 -20.80 -14.04 -23.88
CA SER A 268 -21.83 -13.47 -24.73
C SER A 268 -23.24 -13.71 -24.24
N THR A 269 -23.46 -14.68 -23.35
CA THR A 269 -24.79 -14.96 -22.79
C THR A 269 -25.12 -14.07 -21.59
N VAL A 270 -24.10 -13.54 -20.91
CA VAL A 270 -24.26 -12.68 -19.73
C VAL A 270 -24.31 -11.20 -20.11
N PHE A 271 -23.44 -10.79 -21.03
CA PHE A 271 -23.35 -9.38 -21.47
C PHE A 271 -24.33 -9.09 -22.62
N GLN A 272 -25.59 -9.46 -22.45
CA GLN A 272 -26.67 -9.12 -23.37
C GLN A 272 -27.64 -8.14 -22.70
N ALA A 273 -28.01 -7.08 -23.37
CA ALA A 273 -29.11 -6.26 -22.91
C ALA A 273 -30.42 -6.76 -23.56
N GLY A 274 -31.37 -7.14 -22.72
CA GLY A 274 -32.75 -7.38 -23.16
C GLY A 274 -33.08 -8.78 -23.67
N GLY A 275 -32.75 -9.84 -22.94
CA GLY A 275 -33.48 -11.13 -22.93
C GLY A 275 -33.63 -11.87 -24.26
N GLY A 276 -32.84 -11.65 -25.24
CA GLY A 276 -32.86 -12.35 -26.52
C GLY A 276 -31.88 -13.51 -26.54
N GLY A 277 -32.36 -14.74 -26.80
CA GLY A 277 -31.58 -15.96 -26.81
C GLY A 277 -30.32 -15.90 -27.66
N GLY A 278 -29.21 -16.23 -27.04
CA GLY A 278 -27.87 -16.03 -27.52
C GLY A 278 -27.48 -16.89 -28.72
N GLY A 279 -26.60 -16.36 -29.49
CA GLY A 279 -25.87 -16.94 -30.61
C GLY A 279 -24.56 -16.22 -30.82
N GLY A 280 -24.16 -15.33 -29.90
CA GLY A 280 -22.89 -14.60 -29.96
C GLY A 280 -21.71 -15.47 -29.54
N THR A 281 -20.53 -15.15 -30.05
CA THR A 281 -19.28 -15.76 -29.59
C THR A 281 -18.71 -14.95 -28.42
N ASN A 282 -18.08 -15.61 -27.48
CA ASN A 282 -17.38 -14.95 -26.38
C ASN A 282 -16.24 -14.05 -26.89
N ALA A 283 -16.14 -12.88 -26.33
CA ALA A 283 -15.00 -11.99 -26.62
C ALA A 283 -13.83 -12.38 -25.73
N VAL A 284 -12.66 -12.52 -26.34
CA VAL A 284 -11.42 -12.80 -25.64
C VAL A 284 -10.46 -11.64 -25.83
N VAL A 285 -10.01 -11.06 -24.72
CA VAL A 285 -8.97 -10.04 -24.70
C VAL A 285 -7.70 -10.66 -24.16
N THR A 286 -6.66 -10.73 -24.96
CA THR A 286 -5.34 -11.15 -24.54
C THR A 286 -4.51 -9.93 -24.15
N LEU A 287 -3.98 -9.93 -22.94
CA LEU A 287 -3.07 -8.89 -22.49
C LEU A 287 -1.74 -9.00 -23.20
N THR A 288 -1.22 -7.88 -23.68
CA THR A 288 0.11 -7.83 -24.30
C THR A 288 1.07 -7.09 -23.37
N ALA A 289 2.36 -7.18 -23.66
CA ALA A 289 3.36 -6.38 -22.95
C ALA A 289 3.06 -4.86 -23.01
N ALA A 290 2.42 -4.40 -24.09
CA ALA A 290 1.98 -3.00 -24.22
C ALA A 290 0.76 -2.64 -23.35
N SER A 291 -0.03 -3.64 -22.94
CA SER A 291 -1.15 -3.44 -22.01
C SER A 291 -0.72 -3.38 -20.55
N LEU A 292 0.54 -3.76 -20.27
CA LEU A 292 1.09 -3.84 -18.94
C LEU A 292 2.11 -2.73 -18.71
N TYR A 293 2.15 -2.29 -17.49
CA TYR A 293 3.25 -1.46 -17.04
C TYR A 293 4.49 -2.33 -16.89
N SER A 294 5.30 -2.37 -17.92
CA SER A 294 6.53 -3.18 -17.99
C SER A 294 7.77 -2.46 -17.45
N GLY A 295 7.58 -1.68 -16.39
CA GLY A 295 8.66 -0.88 -15.84
C GLY A 295 9.70 -1.71 -15.10
N THR A 296 10.85 -1.86 -15.67
CA THR A 296 12.01 -2.35 -14.94
C THR A 296 12.55 -1.34 -13.92
N THR A 297 12.17 -0.07 -14.03
CA THR A 297 12.77 1.02 -13.22
C THR A 297 11.87 2.24 -13.08
N TYR A 298 10.56 2.13 -13.20
CA TYR A 298 9.73 3.30 -13.34
C TYR A 298 9.24 3.85 -12.02
N GLY A 299 9.46 5.13 -11.89
CA GLY A 299 8.98 5.97 -10.83
C GLY A 299 9.79 5.87 -9.55
N SER A 300 9.63 6.91 -8.78
CA SER A 300 10.27 7.12 -7.49
C SER A 300 9.26 7.10 -6.38
N THR A 301 9.67 6.60 -5.22
CA THR A 301 8.94 6.76 -3.96
C THR A 301 9.75 7.70 -3.09
N GLN A 302 9.15 8.83 -2.73
CA GLN A 302 9.78 9.84 -1.89
C GLN A 302 9.97 9.31 -0.46
N PHE A 303 10.88 9.92 0.29
CA PHE A 303 10.96 9.73 1.72
C PHE A 303 9.70 10.25 2.40
N GLU A 304 9.14 9.45 3.28
CA GLU A 304 8.01 9.80 4.13
C GLU A 304 8.53 10.20 5.52
N ILE A 305 9.29 11.28 5.58
CA ILE A 305 9.84 11.87 6.80
C ILE A 305 9.48 13.33 6.85
N ASP A 306 9.53 13.93 8.03
CA ASP A 306 9.39 15.39 8.16
C ASP A 306 10.53 16.12 7.44
N ASN A 307 10.21 17.31 6.92
CA ASN A 307 11.19 18.11 6.19
C ASN A 307 12.39 18.54 7.05
N THR A 308 12.21 18.63 8.35
CA THR A 308 13.28 18.97 9.30
C THR A 308 14.30 17.85 9.46
N ASP A 309 13.92 16.61 9.24
CA ASP A 309 14.75 15.41 9.45
C ASP A 309 15.56 15.01 8.21
N GLN A 310 15.54 15.82 7.14
CA GLN A 310 16.31 15.56 5.92
C GLN A 310 17.83 15.48 6.17
N THR A 311 18.34 16.35 7.05
CA THR A 311 19.77 16.36 7.39
C THR A 311 20.16 15.06 8.10
N GLU A 312 19.37 14.62 9.06
CA GLU A 312 19.56 13.35 9.75
C GLU A 312 19.53 12.17 8.78
N ALA A 313 18.57 12.15 7.85
CA ALA A 313 18.50 11.11 6.83
C ALA A 313 19.77 11.05 5.97
N ILE A 314 20.29 12.20 5.54
CA ILE A 314 21.54 12.27 4.75
C ILE A 314 22.73 11.76 5.56
N LEU A 315 22.87 12.17 6.83
CA LEU A 315 23.95 11.73 7.71
C LEU A 315 23.92 10.22 7.94
N ASN A 316 22.75 9.66 8.21
CA ASN A 316 22.59 8.22 8.41
C ASN A 316 22.87 7.42 7.13
N ILE A 317 22.45 7.91 5.95
CA ILE A 317 22.80 7.28 4.67
C ILE A 317 24.31 7.30 4.44
N LEU A 318 25.00 8.42 4.76
CA LEU A 318 26.46 8.52 4.65
C LEU A 318 27.16 7.57 5.61
N LYS A 319 26.65 7.39 6.82
CA LYS A 319 27.16 6.40 7.80
C LYS A 319 27.11 4.99 7.23
N TYR A 320 25.98 4.58 6.65
CA TYR A 320 25.86 3.28 6.01
C TYR A 320 26.73 3.16 4.75
N SER A 321 26.79 4.21 3.95
CA SER A 321 27.68 4.27 2.77
C SER A 321 29.15 4.16 3.17
N GLY A 322 29.56 4.76 4.28
CA GLY A 322 30.90 4.65 4.86
C GLY A 322 31.24 3.20 5.29
N ILE A 323 30.28 2.48 5.85
CA ILE A 323 30.45 1.05 6.19
C ILE A 323 30.60 0.22 4.92
N VAL A 324 29.75 0.42 3.91
CA VAL A 324 29.77 -0.29 2.63
C VAL A 324 31.10 -0.06 1.92
N ILE A 325 31.59 1.19 1.90
CA ILE A 325 32.84 1.60 1.27
C ILE A 325 34.05 1.21 2.14
N ARG A 326 33.82 0.78 3.38
CA ARG A 326 34.86 0.40 4.36
C ARG A 326 35.81 1.54 4.70
N ASP A 327 35.32 2.77 4.73
CA ASP A 327 36.09 3.94 5.11
C ASP A 327 35.81 4.35 6.56
N PRO A 328 36.76 4.11 7.50
CA PRO A 328 36.56 4.43 8.91
C PRO A 328 36.37 5.92 9.19
N GLN A 329 36.93 6.79 8.36
CA GLN A 329 36.86 8.24 8.56
C GLN A 329 35.47 8.77 8.25
N ILE A 330 34.82 8.29 7.19
CA ILE A 330 33.44 8.63 6.86
C ILE A 330 32.50 8.16 7.97
N ILE A 331 32.67 6.92 8.45
CA ILE A 331 31.88 6.38 9.55
C ILE A 331 31.99 7.25 10.79
N ASN A 332 33.21 7.59 11.19
CA ASN A 332 33.46 8.40 12.39
C ASN A 332 32.87 9.80 12.25
N SER A 333 33.05 10.45 11.10
CA SER A 333 32.46 11.79 10.85
C SER A 333 30.93 11.77 10.89
N ALA A 334 30.30 10.79 10.24
CA ALA A 334 28.85 10.65 10.25
C ALA A 334 28.31 10.35 11.66
N GLN A 335 29.01 9.53 12.44
CA GLN A 335 28.64 9.25 13.83
C GLN A 335 28.76 10.47 14.73
N GLN A 336 29.83 11.25 14.61
CA GLN A 336 30.01 12.47 15.40
C GLN A 336 28.93 13.50 15.10
N MET A 337 28.58 13.68 13.83
CA MET A 337 27.50 14.58 13.43
C MET A 337 26.14 14.13 13.95
N ALA A 338 25.82 12.84 13.83
CA ALA A 338 24.56 12.28 14.35
C ALA A 338 24.46 12.42 15.88
N MET A 339 25.55 12.17 16.62
CA MET A 339 25.60 12.39 18.08
C MET A 339 25.42 13.86 18.48
N ALA A 340 26.01 14.77 17.73
CA ALA A 340 25.90 16.21 17.99
C ALA A 340 24.46 16.70 17.75
N GLU A 341 23.80 16.17 16.72
CA GLU A 341 22.40 16.48 16.41
C GLU A 341 21.46 15.95 17.50
N ASP A 342 21.63 14.69 17.91
CA ASP A 342 20.90 14.09 19.04
C ASP A 342 21.05 14.86 20.37
N GLN A 343 22.23 15.43 20.62
CA GLN A 343 22.47 16.26 21.82
C GLN A 343 21.75 17.60 21.72
N ASN A 344 21.74 18.23 20.54
CA ASN A 344 21.06 19.49 20.31
C ASN A 344 19.53 19.34 20.40
N GLU A 345 18.98 18.23 19.95
CA GLU A 345 17.54 17.97 20.06
C GLU A 345 17.08 17.67 21.51
N LYS A 346 17.99 17.17 22.37
CA LYS A 346 17.70 16.79 23.77
C LYS A 346 18.03 17.88 24.77
N SER A 347 18.67 18.98 24.37
CA SER A 347 18.96 20.15 25.18
C SER A 347 17.85 21.21 25.11
#